data_b43f3b9ea4e7a86519fed62013dc12bf
#
_entry.id   b43f3b9ea4e7a86519fed62013dc12bf
#
_cell.length_a   1.000
_cell.length_b   1.000
_cell.length_c   1.000
_cell.angle_alpha   90.00
_cell.angle_beta   90.00
_cell.angle_gamma   90.00
#
_symmetry.space_group_name_H-M   'P 1'
#
loop_
_entity.id
_entity.type
_entity.pdbx_description
1 polymer ?
#
loop_
_entity_poly.entity_id
_entity_poly.type
_entity_poly.pdbx_seq_one_letter_code
_entity_poly.pdbx_strand_id
1 'polypeptide(L)'
;KYNLMGKYFGTDGVRGIAIKELTRVLAFKLGRCGGYVLSQHHESEGRPRVLVGRDTRISGELLETALISGLLSVGIEVFQLGVISTPGVAYLTRLQKASAGVMISASHNPAEDNGIKFFGGEGFKLVDEHEAEIEALIDAEEDTLPRPSAEGLGTLDEFHEGLLKYSQFLVQTISGDLSGLTVCVDAANGATSTSVNRLFADLETDFYTMGTSPNGLNINAGVGS
;
A
#
# COMPACT_ATOMS: atom_id res chain seq x y z
N LYS A 1 7.59 -6.04 -30.66
CA LYS A 1 7.15 -5.31 -29.46
C LYS A 1 6.45 -6.35 -28.59
N TYR A 2 7.15 -6.88 -27.57
CA TYR A 2 6.55 -7.73 -26.57
C TYR A 2 5.63 -6.88 -25.71
N ASN A 3 4.38 -7.31 -25.57
CA ASN A 3 3.42 -6.71 -24.66
C ASN A 3 3.84 -7.14 -23.23
N LEU A 4 4.56 -6.28 -22.55
CA LEU A 4 5.08 -6.51 -21.18
C LEU A 4 4.02 -6.29 -20.08
N MET A 5 2.75 -6.17 -20.45
CA MET A 5 1.66 -6.08 -19.48
C MET A 5 1.19 -7.49 -19.14
N GLY A 6 1.26 -7.85 -17.86
CA GLY A 6 0.69 -9.07 -17.32
C GLY A 6 -0.85 -9.10 -17.48
N LYS A 7 -1.45 -10.23 -17.12
CA LYS A 7 -2.90 -10.40 -17.16
C LYS A 7 -3.61 -9.59 -16.07
N TYR A 8 -3.00 -9.48 -14.90
CA TYR A 8 -3.51 -8.75 -13.73
C TYR A 8 -2.69 -7.51 -13.42
N PHE A 9 -1.35 -7.64 -13.45
CA PHE A 9 -0.45 -6.53 -13.15
C PHE A 9 -0.28 -5.63 -14.37
N GLY A 10 -0.61 -4.36 -14.19
CA GLY A 10 -0.27 -3.27 -15.08
C GLY A 10 0.89 -2.44 -14.54
N THR A 11 1.17 -1.30 -15.17
CA THR A 11 2.22 -0.36 -14.72
C THR A 11 2.04 0.08 -13.26
N ASP A 12 0.80 0.18 -12.80
CA ASP A 12 0.43 0.67 -11.47
C ASP A 12 -0.13 -0.43 -10.55
N GLY A 13 0.25 -1.68 -10.75
CA GLY A 13 -0.28 -2.82 -10.01
C GLY A 13 -1.58 -3.35 -10.60
N VAL A 14 -2.36 -4.06 -9.80
CA VAL A 14 -3.66 -4.62 -10.18
C VAL A 14 -4.74 -3.60 -9.87
N ARG A 15 -5.44 -3.10 -10.88
CA ARG A 15 -6.51 -2.09 -10.75
C ARG A 15 -7.83 -2.58 -11.33
N GLY A 16 -8.94 -2.04 -10.83
CA GLY A 16 -10.27 -2.27 -11.38
C GLY A 16 -11.37 -1.67 -10.51
N ILE A 17 -12.61 -1.76 -11.00
CA ILE A 17 -13.77 -1.38 -10.20
C ILE A 17 -13.83 -2.31 -8.98
N ALA A 18 -13.78 -1.68 -7.80
CA ALA A 18 -13.73 -2.41 -6.54
C ALA A 18 -14.92 -3.38 -6.40
N ILE A 19 -14.63 -4.60 -5.98
CA ILE A 19 -15.56 -5.70 -5.74
C ILE A 19 -16.18 -6.31 -7.03
N LYS A 20 -16.16 -5.59 -8.13
CA LYS A 20 -16.63 -6.11 -9.44
C LYS A 20 -15.49 -6.79 -10.21
N GLU A 21 -14.40 -6.07 -10.41
CA GLU A 21 -13.20 -6.52 -11.13
C GLU A 21 -12.08 -6.87 -10.15
N LEU A 22 -11.73 -5.93 -9.28
CA LEU A 22 -10.82 -6.17 -8.16
C LEU A 22 -11.64 -6.74 -6.98
N THR A 23 -11.89 -8.04 -7.02
CA THR A 23 -12.72 -8.73 -6.05
C THR A 23 -11.96 -9.05 -4.76
N ARG A 24 -12.69 -9.32 -3.66
CA ARG A 24 -12.08 -9.81 -2.41
C ARG A 24 -11.33 -11.14 -2.61
N VAL A 25 -11.80 -11.99 -3.54
CA VAL A 25 -11.14 -13.27 -3.85
C VAL A 25 -9.81 -13.03 -4.54
N LEU A 26 -9.76 -12.08 -5.49
CA LEU A 26 -8.52 -11.69 -6.14
C LEU A 26 -7.55 -11.05 -5.15
N ALA A 27 -8.03 -10.18 -4.26
CA ALA A 27 -7.20 -9.57 -3.20
C ALA A 27 -6.60 -10.64 -2.27
N PHE A 28 -7.39 -11.64 -1.85
CA PHE A 28 -6.89 -12.78 -1.07
C PHE A 28 -5.83 -13.56 -1.84
N LYS A 29 -6.09 -13.89 -3.11
CA LYS A 29 -5.11 -14.60 -3.95
C LYS A 29 -3.83 -13.80 -4.14
N LEU A 30 -3.92 -12.49 -4.38
CA LEU A 30 -2.76 -11.60 -4.46
C LEU A 30 -1.94 -11.64 -3.16
N GLY A 31 -2.60 -11.61 -2.00
CA GLY A 31 -1.93 -11.76 -0.71
C GLY A 31 -1.26 -13.14 -0.55
N ARG A 32 -1.97 -14.21 -0.86
CA ARG A 32 -1.49 -15.58 -0.70
C ARG A 32 -0.35 -15.93 -1.67
N CYS A 33 -0.55 -15.69 -2.96
CA CYS A 33 0.45 -15.96 -3.99
C CYS A 33 1.62 -14.98 -3.88
N GLY A 34 1.33 -13.69 -3.67
CA GLY A 34 2.37 -12.67 -3.47
C GLY A 34 3.20 -12.92 -2.22
N GLY A 35 2.58 -13.24 -1.10
CA GLY A 35 3.27 -13.62 0.13
C GLY A 35 4.18 -14.82 -0.06
N TYR A 36 3.71 -15.85 -0.77
CA TYR A 36 4.53 -17.02 -1.08
C TYR A 36 5.74 -16.65 -1.94
N VAL A 37 5.56 -15.97 -3.07
CA VAL A 37 6.67 -15.53 -3.93
C VAL A 37 7.68 -14.71 -3.15
N LEU A 38 7.22 -13.71 -2.37
CA LEU A 38 8.08 -12.90 -1.53
C LEU A 38 8.86 -13.73 -0.50
N SER A 39 8.26 -14.80 0.04
CA SER A 39 8.94 -15.70 0.98
C SER A 39 10.05 -16.52 0.32
N GLN A 40 9.89 -16.89 -0.95
CA GLN A 40 10.91 -17.63 -1.70
C GLN A 40 12.13 -16.76 -2.05
N HIS A 41 11.93 -15.46 -2.18
CA HIS A 41 12.99 -14.48 -2.50
C HIS A 41 13.46 -13.70 -1.26
N HIS A 42 13.09 -14.14 -0.06
CA HIS A 42 13.51 -13.53 1.20
C HIS A 42 14.91 -14.01 1.61
N GLU A 43 15.87 -13.09 1.62
CA GLU A 43 17.28 -13.40 1.90
C GLU A 43 17.68 -13.18 3.38
N SER A 44 16.82 -12.53 4.17
CA SER A 44 17.11 -12.20 5.57
C SER A 44 16.75 -13.34 6.52
N GLU A 45 17.39 -13.36 7.69
CA GLU A 45 16.98 -14.27 8.77
C GLU A 45 15.59 -13.90 9.33
N GLY A 46 14.77 -14.90 9.64
CA GLY A 46 13.44 -14.74 10.21
C GLY A 46 12.33 -14.87 9.19
N ARG A 47 11.13 -14.46 9.59
CA ARG A 47 9.95 -14.49 8.72
C ARG A 47 9.91 -13.28 7.80
N PRO A 48 9.46 -13.48 6.54
CA PRO A 48 9.19 -12.35 5.66
C PRO A 48 8.17 -11.41 6.28
N ARG A 49 8.44 -10.11 6.20
CA ARG A 49 7.59 -9.05 6.74
C ARG A 49 7.04 -8.20 5.61
N VAL A 50 5.74 -7.90 5.66
CA VAL A 50 5.07 -7.05 4.67
C VAL A 50 4.35 -5.90 5.37
N LEU A 51 4.58 -4.68 4.91
CA LEU A 51 3.84 -3.50 5.35
C LEU A 51 2.65 -3.27 4.42
N VAL A 52 1.46 -3.04 4.96
CA VAL A 52 0.24 -2.80 4.17
C VAL A 52 -0.35 -1.45 4.54
N GLY A 53 -0.52 -0.59 3.55
CA GLY A 53 -1.18 0.70 3.70
C GLY A 53 -2.28 0.90 2.66
N ARG A 54 -3.18 1.83 2.91
CA ARG A 54 -4.30 2.15 2.01
C ARG A 54 -4.59 3.63 1.94
N ASP A 55 -5.37 4.03 0.94
CA ASP A 55 -5.99 5.34 0.91
C ASP A 55 -7.34 5.37 1.65
N THR A 56 -8.12 6.40 1.45
CA THR A 56 -9.36 6.67 2.18
C THR A 56 -10.61 6.04 1.57
N ARG A 57 -10.49 5.29 0.47
CA ARG A 57 -11.63 4.64 -0.21
C ARG A 57 -12.34 3.65 0.71
N ILE A 58 -13.66 3.66 0.70
CA ILE A 58 -14.47 2.74 1.52
C ILE A 58 -14.17 1.26 1.21
N SER A 59 -13.85 0.93 -0.03
CA SER A 59 -13.47 -0.43 -0.45
C SER A 59 -12.11 -0.87 0.10
N GLY A 60 -11.29 0.07 0.59
CA GLY A 60 -9.93 -0.18 1.08
C GLY A 60 -9.88 -1.20 2.19
N GLU A 61 -10.71 -1.07 3.23
CA GLU A 61 -10.71 -1.99 4.37
C GLU A 61 -11.07 -3.42 3.99
N LEU A 62 -12.04 -3.59 3.10
CA LEU A 62 -12.43 -4.92 2.62
C LEU A 62 -11.31 -5.59 1.84
N LEU A 63 -10.67 -4.85 0.92
CA LEU A 63 -9.56 -5.37 0.12
C LEU A 63 -8.32 -5.63 0.97
N GLU A 64 -8.01 -4.74 1.92
CA GLU A 64 -6.92 -4.88 2.89
C GLU A 64 -7.09 -6.15 3.73
N THR A 65 -8.26 -6.34 4.32
CA THR A 65 -8.55 -7.53 5.13
C THR A 65 -8.40 -8.83 4.34
N ALA A 66 -8.89 -8.84 3.09
CA ALA A 66 -8.78 -10.01 2.22
C ALA A 66 -7.31 -10.30 1.84
N LEU A 67 -6.55 -9.28 1.47
CA LEU A 67 -5.14 -9.38 1.14
C LEU A 67 -4.32 -9.87 2.35
N ILE A 68 -4.53 -9.27 3.53
CA ILE A 68 -3.85 -9.64 4.77
C ILE A 68 -4.14 -11.10 5.11
N SER A 69 -5.39 -11.55 5.03
CA SER A 69 -5.75 -12.96 5.24
C SER A 69 -4.95 -13.90 4.32
N GLY A 70 -4.75 -13.49 3.06
CA GLY A 70 -3.91 -14.24 2.12
C GLY A 70 -2.44 -14.31 2.56
N LEU A 71 -1.85 -13.18 2.95
CA LEU A 71 -0.47 -13.08 3.46
C LEU A 71 -0.27 -13.96 4.70
N LEU A 72 -1.15 -13.86 5.68
CA LEU A 72 -1.09 -14.65 6.92
C LEU A 72 -1.15 -16.15 6.65
N SER A 73 -1.93 -16.57 5.63
CA SER A 73 -2.13 -17.97 5.27
C SER A 73 -0.88 -18.68 4.76
N VAL A 74 0.18 -17.95 4.45
CA VAL A 74 1.49 -18.47 4.00
C VAL A 74 2.64 -18.06 4.94
N GLY A 75 2.32 -17.61 6.15
CA GLY A 75 3.30 -17.38 7.21
C GLY A 75 3.97 -16.01 7.21
N ILE A 76 3.43 -15.02 6.49
CA ILE A 76 3.97 -13.65 6.44
C ILE A 76 3.61 -12.89 7.71
N GLU A 77 4.58 -12.15 8.28
CA GLU A 77 4.33 -11.14 9.31
C GLU A 77 3.83 -9.86 8.64
N VAL A 78 2.64 -9.41 9.00
CA VAL A 78 2.02 -8.21 8.41
C VAL A 78 2.01 -7.08 9.42
N PHE A 79 2.46 -5.91 8.97
CA PHE A 79 2.35 -4.64 9.70
C PHE A 79 1.38 -3.71 8.99
N GLN A 80 0.24 -3.47 9.62
CA GLN A 80 -0.81 -2.61 9.08
C GLN A 80 -0.50 -1.14 9.37
N LEU A 81 -0.38 -0.33 8.32
CA LEU A 81 -0.05 1.10 8.40
C LEU A 81 -1.31 1.98 8.50
N GLY A 82 -2.49 1.45 8.15
CA GLY A 82 -3.71 2.22 8.01
C GLY A 82 -3.69 3.16 6.79
N VAL A 83 -4.29 4.34 6.95
CA VAL A 83 -4.34 5.33 5.86
C VAL A 83 -3.02 6.09 5.78
N ILE A 84 -2.31 5.89 4.67
CA ILE A 84 -1.00 6.51 4.40
C ILE A 84 -0.80 6.66 2.89
N SER A 85 0.01 7.63 2.47
CA SER A 85 0.32 7.83 1.05
C SER A 85 1.22 6.73 0.48
N THR A 86 1.14 6.52 -0.83
CA THR A 86 1.99 5.53 -1.55
C THR A 86 3.48 5.69 -1.26
N PRO A 87 4.08 6.90 -1.33
CA PRO A 87 5.50 7.05 -0.98
C PRO A 87 5.78 6.78 0.51
N GLY A 88 4.80 6.94 1.40
CA GLY A 88 4.92 6.56 2.81
C GLY A 88 5.09 5.05 2.99
N VAL A 89 4.30 4.25 2.27
CA VAL A 89 4.47 2.78 2.26
C VAL A 89 5.86 2.40 1.76
N ALA A 90 6.28 2.93 0.62
CA ALA A 90 7.59 2.65 0.02
C ALA A 90 8.75 3.02 0.96
N TYR A 91 8.68 4.20 1.58
CA TYR A 91 9.68 4.66 2.55
C TYR A 91 9.77 3.75 3.78
N LEU A 92 8.60 3.43 4.38
CA LEU A 92 8.56 2.60 5.59
C LEU A 92 8.97 1.16 5.32
N THR A 93 8.67 0.61 4.14
CA THR A 93 9.15 -0.71 3.72
C THR A 93 10.67 -0.78 3.80
N ARG A 94 11.36 0.20 3.22
CA ARG A 94 12.82 0.29 3.28
C ARG A 94 13.34 0.57 4.69
N LEU A 95 12.72 1.51 5.41
CA LEU A 95 13.12 1.88 6.77
C LEU A 95 13.06 0.69 7.73
N GLN A 96 12.02 -0.13 7.62
CA GLN A 96 11.80 -1.30 8.48
C GLN A 96 12.52 -2.56 7.97
N LYS A 97 13.26 -2.46 6.86
CA LYS A 97 13.90 -3.61 6.19
C LYS A 97 12.91 -4.75 5.96
N ALA A 98 11.69 -4.38 5.59
CA ALA A 98 10.65 -5.36 5.29
C ALA A 98 10.92 -6.02 3.93
N SER A 99 10.42 -7.23 3.74
CA SER A 99 10.55 -7.96 2.46
C SER A 99 9.78 -7.28 1.35
N ALA A 100 8.66 -6.64 1.69
CA ALA A 100 7.83 -5.91 0.74
C ALA A 100 6.90 -4.91 1.42
N GLY A 101 6.33 -4.02 0.61
CA GLY A 101 5.22 -3.15 0.97
C GLY A 101 4.07 -3.31 -0.01
N VAL A 102 2.85 -3.10 0.47
CA VAL A 102 1.66 -3.12 -0.37
C VAL A 102 0.85 -1.85 -0.14
N MET A 103 0.49 -1.18 -1.22
CA MET A 103 -0.42 -0.03 -1.21
C MET A 103 -1.75 -0.38 -1.86
N ILE A 104 -2.84 -0.11 -1.15
CA ILE A 104 -4.20 -0.28 -1.65
C ILE A 104 -4.76 1.09 -2.00
N SER A 105 -4.76 1.41 -3.29
CA SER A 105 -5.19 2.71 -3.83
C SER A 105 -5.34 2.66 -5.35
N ALA A 106 -6.23 3.47 -5.90
CA ALA A 106 -6.30 3.76 -7.34
C ALA A 106 -5.92 5.22 -7.68
N SER A 107 -5.09 5.85 -6.84
CA SER A 107 -4.55 7.20 -7.11
C SER A 107 -5.67 8.25 -7.31
N HIS A 108 -5.66 8.93 -8.46
CA HIS A 108 -6.61 10.00 -8.82
C HIS A 108 -7.94 9.49 -9.42
N ASN A 109 -8.15 8.20 -9.51
CA ASN A 109 -9.39 7.62 -10.04
C ASN A 109 -10.59 7.91 -9.10
N PRO A 110 -11.83 7.82 -9.60
CA PRO A 110 -13.04 7.92 -8.78
C PRO A 110 -13.09 6.90 -7.64
N ALA A 111 -13.99 7.12 -6.66
CA ALA A 111 -14.09 6.30 -5.45
C ALA A 111 -14.44 4.83 -5.70
N GLU A 112 -15.10 4.53 -6.83
CA GLU A 112 -15.50 3.19 -7.25
C GLU A 112 -14.32 2.30 -7.61
N ASP A 113 -13.22 2.90 -8.07
CA ASP A 113 -12.01 2.17 -8.42
C ASP A 113 -11.16 1.90 -7.18
N ASN A 114 -10.37 0.82 -7.24
CA ASN A 114 -9.28 0.60 -6.31
C ASN A 114 -8.14 -0.17 -7.00
N GLY A 115 -7.02 -0.33 -6.29
CA GLY A 115 -5.86 -1.01 -6.81
C GLY A 115 -5.02 -1.62 -5.70
N ILE A 116 -4.19 -2.60 -6.05
CA ILE A 116 -3.21 -3.22 -5.16
C ILE A 116 -1.86 -3.18 -5.86
N LYS A 117 -0.91 -2.49 -5.25
CA LYS A 117 0.46 -2.32 -5.77
C LYS A 117 1.48 -2.85 -4.78
N PHE A 118 2.37 -3.70 -5.26
CA PHE A 118 3.48 -4.24 -4.47
C PHE A 118 4.76 -3.45 -4.69
N PHE A 119 5.52 -3.31 -3.60
CA PHE A 119 6.88 -2.76 -3.57
C PHE A 119 7.81 -3.82 -3.02
N GLY A 120 8.99 -3.97 -3.61
CA GLY A 120 10.06 -4.76 -3.03
C GLY A 120 10.67 -4.09 -1.79
N GLY A 121 11.55 -4.79 -1.09
CA GLY A 121 12.20 -4.32 0.15
C GLY A 121 12.92 -2.97 0.03
N GLU A 122 13.41 -2.64 -1.16
CA GLU A 122 14.04 -1.35 -1.46
C GLU A 122 13.04 -0.19 -1.69
N GLY A 123 11.74 -0.46 -1.61
CA GLY A 123 10.68 0.54 -1.80
C GLY A 123 10.39 0.90 -3.25
N PHE A 124 10.92 0.14 -4.22
CA PHE A 124 10.59 0.28 -5.64
C PHE A 124 9.48 -0.70 -6.05
N LYS A 125 8.86 -0.44 -7.21
CA LYS A 125 7.89 -1.38 -7.79
C LYS A 125 8.48 -2.80 -7.79
N LEU A 126 7.65 -3.80 -7.50
CA LEU A 126 8.04 -5.20 -7.61
C LEU A 126 8.57 -5.50 -9.02
N VAL A 127 9.60 -6.33 -9.12
CA VAL A 127 10.18 -6.69 -10.42
C VAL A 127 9.19 -7.51 -11.24
N ASP A 128 9.23 -7.35 -12.56
CA ASP A 128 8.25 -7.97 -13.48
C ASP A 128 8.27 -9.50 -13.41
N GLU A 129 9.43 -10.10 -13.10
CA GLU A 129 9.59 -11.54 -12.89
C GLU A 129 8.74 -12.04 -11.72
N HIS A 130 8.74 -11.34 -10.59
CA HIS A 130 7.93 -11.71 -9.43
C HIS A 130 6.43 -11.48 -9.69
N GLU A 131 6.07 -10.41 -10.41
CA GLU A 131 4.68 -10.20 -10.83
C GLU A 131 4.19 -11.35 -11.71
N ALA A 132 5.01 -11.83 -12.64
CA ALA A 132 4.70 -12.98 -13.50
C ALA A 132 4.55 -14.29 -12.70
N GLU A 133 5.41 -14.53 -11.71
CA GLU A 133 5.30 -15.70 -10.82
C GLU A 133 3.98 -15.66 -10.03
N ILE A 134 3.60 -14.48 -9.50
CA ILE A 134 2.34 -14.28 -8.78
C ILE A 134 1.15 -14.58 -9.69
N GLU A 135 1.15 -14.04 -10.92
CA GLU A 135 0.08 -14.28 -11.90
C GLU A 135 -0.07 -15.76 -12.25
N ALA A 136 1.05 -16.46 -12.45
CA ALA A 136 1.03 -17.89 -12.75
C ALA A 136 0.41 -18.70 -11.60
N LEU A 137 0.67 -18.33 -10.36
CA LEU A 137 0.06 -18.98 -9.18
C LEU A 137 -1.43 -18.64 -9.03
N ILE A 138 -1.84 -17.42 -9.36
CA ILE A 138 -3.26 -17.01 -9.33
C ILE A 138 -4.09 -17.81 -10.34
N ASP A 139 -3.53 -18.08 -11.52
CA ASP A 139 -4.17 -18.78 -12.63
C ASP A 139 -4.05 -20.32 -12.54
N ALA A 140 -3.27 -20.84 -11.59
CA ALA A 140 -3.15 -22.29 -11.40
C ALA A 140 -4.53 -22.92 -11.09
N GLU A 141 -4.81 -24.06 -11.70
CA GLU A 141 -6.08 -24.79 -11.49
C GLU A 141 -6.22 -25.23 -10.03
N GLU A 142 -5.11 -25.61 -9.38
CA GLU A 142 -5.08 -26.04 -7.99
C GLU A 142 -4.14 -25.17 -7.16
N ASP A 143 -4.59 -24.79 -5.97
CA ASP A 143 -3.76 -24.12 -4.96
C ASP A 143 -2.88 -25.16 -4.24
N THR A 144 -1.66 -25.31 -4.73
CA THR A 144 -0.63 -26.22 -4.17
C THR A 144 0.28 -25.52 -3.15
N LEU A 145 0.02 -24.25 -2.83
CA LEU A 145 0.84 -23.49 -1.89
C LEU A 145 0.79 -24.05 -0.47
N PRO A 146 1.83 -23.86 0.34
CA PRO A 146 1.86 -24.32 1.72
C PRO A 146 0.63 -23.86 2.52
N ARG A 147 0.18 -24.73 3.42
CA ARG A 147 -0.92 -24.48 4.35
C ARG A 147 -0.42 -24.68 5.78
N PRO A 148 0.42 -23.77 6.27
CA PRO A 148 0.96 -23.88 7.63
C PRO A 148 -0.17 -23.82 8.67
N SER A 149 0.09 -24.35 9.84
CA SER A 149 -0.82 -24.32 10.98
C SER A 149 -0.04 -23.89 12.25
N ALA A 150 -0.77 -23.54 13.30
CA ALA A 150 -0.19 -23.12 14.56
C ALA A 150 0.87 -22.03 14.39
N GLU A 151 2.07 -22.24 14.91
CA GLU A 151 3.19 -21.30 14.82
C GLU A 151 3.66 -21.01 13.38
N GLY A 152 3.23 -21.79 12.41
CA GLY A 152 3.53 -21.53 11.00
C GLY A 152 2.68 -20.45 10.34
N LEU A 153 1.55 -20.07 10.95
CA LEU A 153 0.72 -18.97 10.46
C LEU A 153 1.42 -17.62 10.63
N GLY A 154 1.13 -16.69 9.74
CA GLY A 154 1.58 -15.30 9.87
C GLY A 154 0.89 -14.57 11.02
N THR A 155 1.44 -13.42 11.39
CA THR A 155 0.90 -12.53 12.44
C THR A 155 0.52 -11.19 11.85
N LEU A 156 -0.44 -10.53 12.48
CA LEU A 156 -0.87 -9.17 12.12
C LEU A 156 -0.64 -8.25 13.32
N ASP A 157 0.12 -7.20 13.10
CA ASP A 157 0.36 -6.13 14.05
C ASP A 157 0.03 -4.77 13.44
N GLU A 158 -0.47 -3.84 14.24
CA GLU A 158 -0.67 -2.45 13.83
C GLU A 158 0.61 -1.65 14.02
N PHE A 159 1.05 -0.96 12.97
CA PHE A 159 2.21 -0.07 13.04
C PHE A 159 1.79 1.38 13.23
N HIS A 160 1.29 1.69 14.42
CA HIS A 160 0.74 3.01 14.79
C HIS A 160 1.72 4.19 14.58
N GLU A 161 3.02 3.94 14.68
CA GLU A 161 4.04 4.97 14.53
C GLU A 161 4.41 5.27 13.07
N GLY A 162 3.91 4.47 12.12
CA GLY A 162 4.34 4.53 10.72
C GLY A 162 4.12 5.92 10.10
N LEU A 163 2.92 6.46 10.24
CA LEU A 163 2.60 7.79 9.71
C LEU A 163 3.47 8.90 10.34
N LEU A 164 3.72 8.80 11.65
CA LEU A 164 4.58 9.77 12.35
C LEU A 164 6.02 9.70 11.85
N LYS A 165 6.60 8.51 11.73
CA LYS A 165 7.96 8.32 11.22
C LYS A 165 8.11 8.85 9.79
N TYR A 166 7.11 8.63 8.96
CA TYR A 166 7.10 9.17 7.59
C TYR A 166 7.00 10.70 7.58
N SER A 167 6.13 11.29 8.39
CA SER A 167 6.00 12.76 8.50
C SER A 167 7.30 13.40 9.01
N GLN A 168 7.95 12.83 10.01
CA GLN A 168 9.26 13.30 10.50
C GLN A 168 10.34 13.24 9.42
N PHE A 169 10.34 12.16 8.62
CA PHE A 169 11.26 12.07 7.48
C PHE A 169 11.02 13.19 6.47
N LEU A 170 9.75 13.47 6.12
CA LEU A 170 9.41 14.54 5.19
C LEU A 170 9.91 15.91 5.67
N VAL A 171 9.72 16.24 6.95
CA VAL A 171 10.25 17.48 7.54
C VAL A 171 11.77 17.54 7.39
N GLN A 172 12.48 16.45 7.61
CA GLN A 172 13.94 16.39 7.50
C GLN A 172 14.48 16.53 6.06
N THR A 173 13.62 16.35 5.04
CA THR A 173 14.04 16.56 3.63
C THR A 173 14.14 18.03 3.26
N ILE A 174 13.56 18.91 4.06
CA ILE A 174 13.61 20.35 3.85
C ILE A 174 14.86 20.90 4.55
N SER A 175 15.75 21.52 3.79
CA SER A 175 16.89 22.27 4.32
C SER A 175 16.59 23.75 4.22
N GLY A 176 16.32 24.38 5.35
CA GLY A 176 16.08 25.81 5.41
C GLY A 176 14.76 26.18 6.09
N ASP A 177 14.56 27.46 6.20
CA ASP A 177 13.40 28.09 6.82
C ASP A 177 12.32 28.33 5.75
N LEU A 178 11.12 27.88 6.02
CA LEU A 178 9.94 28.12 5.19
C LEU A 178 9.06 29.27 5.74
N SER A 179 9.54 29.96 6.78
CA SER A 179 8.84 31.12 7.35
C SER A 179 8.58 32.20 6.30
N GLY A 180 7.38 32.80 6.33
CA GLY A 180 6.97 33.80 5.35
C GLY A 180 6.40 33.22 4.04
N LEU A 181 6.37 31.88 3.87
CA LEU A 181 5.61 31.25 2.81
C LEU A 181 4.18 30.94 3.26
N THR A 182 3.22 31.27 2.42
CA THR A 182 1.83 30.84 2.58
C THR A 182 1.54 29.74 1.56
N VAL A 183 1.14 28.57 2.04
CA VAL A 183 0.92 27.38 1.21
C VAL A 183 -0.55 26.99 1.21
N CYS A 184 -1.12 26.74 0.03
CA CYS A 184 -2.45 26.14 -0.12
C CYS A 184 -2.27 24.68 -0.58
N VAL A 185 -2.87 23.75 0.15
CA VAL A 185 -2.74 22.30 -0.12
C VAL A 185 -4.11 21.68 -0.30
N ASP A 186 -4.32 21.04 -1.44
CA ASP A 186 -5.48 20.19 -1.67
C ASP A 186 -5.08 18.72 -1.49
N ALA A 187 -5.61 18.09 -0.45
CA ALA A 187 -5.36 16.68 -0.14
C ALA A 187 -6.35 15.72 -0.83
N ALA A 188 -7.23 16.23 -1.68
CA ALA A 188 -8.18 15.47 -2.50
C ALA A 188 -9.06 14.48 -1.71
N ASN A 189 -9.25 14.65 -0.41
CA ASN A 189 -9.83 13.67 0.52
C ASN A 189 -9.14 12.29 0.44
N GLY A 190 -7.92 12.26 -0.02
CA GLY A 190 -7.09 11.06 -0.19
C GLY A 190 -6.21 10.75 1.02
N ALA A 191 -5.23 9.88 0.82
CA ALA A 191 -4.36 9.37 1.87
C ALA A 191 -3.58 10.48 2.61
N THR A 192 -3.24 11.58 1.94
CA THR A 192 -2.51 12.72 2.51
C THR A 192 -3.35 13.51 3.53
N SER A 193 -4.69 13.40 3.47
CA SER A 193 -5.59 14.11 4.38
C SER A 193 -5.32 13.85 5.85
N THR A 194 -4.75 12.69 6.19
CA THR A 194 -4.43 12.29 7.57
C THR A 194 -3.15 12.93 8.12
N SER A 195 -2.26 13.41 7.26
CA SER A 195 -0.92 13.89 7.66
C SER A 195 -0.64 15.34 7.31
N VAL A 196 -1.36 15.92 6.32
CA VAL A 196 -1.03 17.23 5.75
C VAL A 196 -1.00 18.36 6.79
N ASN A 197 -2.00 18.43 7.66
CA ASN A 197 -2.10 19.50 8.66
C ASN A 197 -0.91 19.46 9.64
N ARG A 198 -0.56 18.26 10.12
CA ARG A 198 0.58 18.10 11.01
C ARG A 198 1.89 18.41 10.31
N LEU A 199 2.08 17.92 9.09
CA LEU A 199 3.30 18.14 8.32
C LEU A 199 3.61 19.63 8.14
N PHE A 200 2.61 20.42 7.71
CA PHE A 200 2.81 21.84 7.48
C PHE A 200 2.91 22.64 8.78
N ALA A 201 2.27 22.19 9.86
CA ALA A 201 2.51 22.77 11.19
C ALA A 201 3.94 22.51 11.69
N ASP A 202 4.46 21.29 11.50
CA ASP A 202 5.84 20.93 11.87
C ASP A 202 6.89 21.66 10.99
N LEU A 203 6.50 22.14 9.80
CA LEU A 203 7.33 22.97 8.92
C LEU A 203 7.24 24.49 9.22
N GLU A 204 6.44 24.88 10.20
CA GLU A 204 6.27 26.28 10.65
C GLU A 204 5.86 27.25 9.52
N THR A 205 5.08 26.77 8.54
CA THR A 205 4.54 27.58 7.44
C THR A 205 3.15 28.12 7.77
N ASP A 206 2.77 29.25 7.18
CA ASP A 206 1.36 29.61 7.07
C ASP A 206 0.70 28.74 6.02
N PHE A 207 -0.36 27.99 6.38
CA PHE A 207 -0.98 27.09 5.43
C PHE A 207 -2.51 27.02 5.52
N TYR A 208 -3.10 26.73 4.37
CA TYR A 208 -4.52 26.45 4.22
C TYR A 208 -4.67 25.08 3.57
N THR A 209 -5.58 24.26 4.08
CA THR A 209 -5.83 22.92 3.54
C THR A 209 -7.27 22.78 3.07
N MET A 210 -7.46 22.04 1.98
CA MET A 210 -8.76 21.61 1.49
C MET A 210 -8.71 20.12 1.15
N GLY A 211 -9.87 19.48 0.97
CA GLY A 211 -9.92 18.05 0.71
C GLY A 211 -9.36 17.20 1.85
N THR A 212 -9.59 17.59 3.12
CA THR A 212 -9.04 16.92 4.32
C THR A 212 -10.11 16.24 5.17
N SER A 213 -11.30 16.02 4.63
CA SER A 213 -12.42 15.41 5.36
C SER A 213 -12.95 14.19 4.60
N PRO A 214 -12.15 13.11 4.49
CA PRO A 214 -12.54 11.91 3.75
C PRO A 214 -13.72 11.20 4.43
N ASN A 215 -14.64 10.68 3.61
CA ASN A 215 -15.79 9.89 4.07
C ASN A 215 -15.88 8.51 3.39
N GLY A 216 -14.83 8.12 2.67
CA GLY A 216 -14.75 6.86 1.94
C GLY A 216 -15.28 6.93 0.50
N LEU A 217 -16.06 7.95 0.16
CA LEU A 217 -16.73 8.08 -1.14
C LEU A 217 -16.35 9.37 -1.88
N ASN A 218 -15.74 10.32 -1.19
CA ASN A 218 -15.47 11.67 -1.72
C ASN A 218 -14.01 11.91 -2.14
N ILE A 219 -13.19 10.85 -2.21
CA ILE A 219 -11.84 10.96 -2.74
C ILE A 219 -11.88 11.47 -4.18
N ASN A 220 -11.09 12.49 -4.51
CA ASN A 220 -10.99 13.12 -5.82
C ASN A 220 -12.31 13.71 -6.38
N ALA A 221 -13.36 13.82 -5.58
CA ALA A 221 -14.66 14.33 -6.01
C ALA A 221 -14.72 15.87 -5.90
N GLY A 222 -14.48 16.54 -7.01
CA GLY A 222 -14.45 18.00 -7.09
C GLY A 222 -13.30 18.67 -6.34
N VAL A 223 -12.27 17.89 -5.99
CA VAL A 223 -11.03 18.30 -5.33
C VAL A 223 -9.86 17.54 -5.94
N GLY A 224 -8.63 18.00 -5.69
CA GLY A 224 -7.44 17.38 -6.27
C GLY A 224 -7.16 17.82 -7.70
N SER A 225 -6.52 16.98 -8.48
CA SER A 225 -6.07 17.28 -9.86
C SER A 225 -7.02 16.73 -10.91
#